data_6dc8f3b2d572f9e3f3b123d68e7a9ddf
#
_entry.id   6dc8f3b2d572f9e3f3b123d68e7a9ddf
#
_cell.length_a   1.000
_cell.length_b   1.000
_cell.length_c   1.000
_cell.angle_alpha   90.00
_cell.angle_beta   90.00
_cell.angle_gamma   90.00
#
_symmetry.space_group_name_H-M   'P 1'
#
loop_
_entity.id
_entity.type
_entity.pdbx_description
1 polymer ?
#
loop_
_entity_poly.entity_id
_entity_poly.type
_entity_poly.pdbx_seq_one_letter_code
_entity_poly.pdbx_strand_id
1 'polypeptide(L)'
;MIATTSLGSFVVNLGELAKIPCGQGRAFQIGGQFIAVFHTRDSSVYATEPDCPHEGCPLIEGLVGARKIICPLHNLVFDLSNGLPIGNDCRALKTYPVMLNEEGDILVGIEELLRSR
;
A
#
# COMPACT_ATOMS: atom_id res chain seq x y z
N MET A 1 9.91 18.34 -6.72
CA MET A 1 9.99 19.22 -5.55
C MET A 1 9.62 18.46 -4.29
N ILE A 2 10.39 18.63 -3.25
CA ILE A 2 10.13 17.96 -1.99
C ILE A 2 9.36 18.91 -1.09
N ALA A 3 8.17 18.52 -0.70
CA ALA A 3 7.36 19.29 0.22
C ALA A 3 7.47 18.67 1.60
N THR A 4 7.51 19.54 2.61
CA THR A 4 7.44 19.08 3.98
C THR A 4 6.00 18.62 4.24
N THR A 5 5.83 17.35 4.59
CA THR A 5 4.51 16.79 4.80
C THR A 5 4.50 15.97 6.06
N SER A 6 3.32 15.51 6.44
CA SER A 6 3.18 14.59 7.57
C SER A 6 3.70 13.20 7.24
N LEU A 7 4.16 12.97 6.02
CA LEU A 7 4.68 11.67 5.61
C LEU A 7 6.12 11.43 6.03
N GLY A 8 6.80 12.44 6.57
CA GLY A 8 8.17 12.29 7.00
C GLY A 8 9.14 13.01 6.08
N SER A 9 10.44 12.73 6.28
CA SER A 9 11.51 13.45 5.58
C SER A 9 11.72 12.97 4.16
N PHE A 10 11.38 11.73 3.86
CA PHE A 10 11.64 11.12 2.55
C PHE A 10 10.33 10.71 1.91
N VAL A 11 10.05 11.32 0.77
CA VAL A 11 8.77 11.12 0.08
C VAL A 11 9.07 10.86 -1.39
N VAL A 12 8.37 9.88 -1.95
CA VAL A 12 8.47 9.56 -3.37
C VAL A 12 7.13 9.78 -4.02
N ASN A 13 7.14 10.43 -5.19
CA ASN A 13 5.94 10.61 -6.00
C ASN A 13 5.85 9.45 -6.97
N LEU A 14 4.77 8.69 -6.88
CA LEU A 14 4.57 7.50 -7.71
C LEU A 14 3.70 7.76 -8.94
N GLY A 15 3.31 8.99 -9.17
CA GLY A 15 2.48 9.33 -10.31
C GLY A 15 1.00 9.36 -9.94
N GLU A 16 0.17 9.50 -10.94
CA GLU A 16 -1.26 9.73 -10.74
C GLU A 16 -2.00 8.50 -10.23
N LEU A 17 -2.83 8.70 -9.22
CA LEU A 17 -3.68 7.62 -8.72
C LEU A 17 -4.62 7.12 -9.81
N ALA A 18 -5.04 8.00 -10.71
CA ALA A 18 -5.97 7.63 -11.77
C ALA A 18 -5.41 6.52 -12.67
N LYS A 19 -4.11 6.30 -12.66
CA LYS A 19 -3.52 5.23 -13.46
C LYS A 19 -3.72 3.86 -12.83
N ILE A 20 -4.16 3.81 -11.57
CA ILE A 20 -4.53 2.56 -10.93
C ILE A 20 -6.04 2.52 -10.91
N PRO A 21 -6.67 1.58 -11.64
CA PRO A 21 -8.13 1.51 -11.62
C PRO A 21 -8.66 1.33 -10.20
N CYS A 22 -9.80 1.94 -9.93
CA CYS A 22 -10.46 1.82 -8.64
C CYS A 22 -10.74 0.35 -8.34
N GLY A 23 -10.40 -0.08 -7.13
CA GLY A 23 -10.57 -1.48 -6.74
C GLY A 23 -9.39 -2.37 -7.08
N GLN A 24 -8.27 -1.77 -7.51
CA GLN A 24 -7.10 -2.54 -7.87
C GLN A 24 -5.86 -2.03 -7.15
N GLY A 25 -4.81 -2.84 -7.21
CA GLY A 25 -3.52 -2.48 -6.65
C GLY A 25 -2.43 -2.60 -7.70
N ARG A 26 -1.32 -1.95 -7.44
CA ARG A 26 -0.16 -2.00 -8.32
C ARG A 26 1.11 -2.02 -7.49
N ALA A 27 2.11 -2.80 -7.94
CA ALA A 27 3.40 -2.85 -7.28
C ALA A 27 4.30 -1.75 -7.84
N PHE A 28 5.07 -1.12 -6.96
CA PHE A 28 6.05 -0.11 -7.36
C PHE A 28 7.39 -0.49 -6.78
N GLN A 29 8.42 -0.30 -7.57
CA GLN A 29 9.79 -0.54 -7.11
C GLN A 29 10.39 0.78 -6.64
N ILE A 30 10.90 0.77 -5.41
CA ILE A 30 11.57 1.94 -4.84
C ILE A 30 12.92 1.46 -4.36
N GLY A 31 13.97 1.86 -5.07
CA GLY A 31 15.29 1.32 -4.80
C GLY A 31 15.30 -0.16 -5.09
N GLY A 32 15.80 -0.97 -4.16
CA GLY A 32 15.81 -2.41 -4.31
C GLY A 32 14.61 -3.12 -3.74
N GLN A 33 13.57 -2.39 -3.39
CA GLN A 33 12.42 -2.98 -2.71
C GLN A 33 11.13 -2.63 -3.44
N PHE A 34 10.08 -3.42 -3.16
CA PHE A 34 8.77 -3.20 -3.75
C PHE A 34 7.77 -2.84 -2.68
N ILE A 35 6.77 -2.04 -3.05
CA ILE A 35 5.60 -1.81 -2.23
C ILE A 35 4.37 -2.03 -3.10
N ALA A 36 3.24 -2.28 -2.45
CA ALA A 36 1.95 -2.38 -3.13
C ALA A 36 1.13 -1.15 -2.79
N VAL A 37 0.50 -0.55 -3.80
CA VAL A 37 -0.36 0.61 -3.62
C VAL A 37 -1.75 0.24 -4.11
N PHE A 38 -2.75 0.50 -3.29
CA PHE A 38 -4.13 0.11 -3.59
C PHE A 38 -5.02 1.34 -3.73
N HIS A 39 -5.83 1.32 -4.77
CA HIS A 39 -6.84 2.34 -5.01
C HIS A 39 -8.17 1.73 -4.62
N THR A 40 -8.70 2.09 -3.46
CA THR A 40 -9.88 1.44 -2.94
C THR A 40 -11.15 1.98 -3.56
N ARG A 41 -12.25 1.26 -3.32
CA ARG A 41 -13.51 1.62 -3.95
C ARG A 41 -14.11 2.92 -3.44
N ASP A 42 -13.67 3.38 -2.27
CA ASP A 42 -14.11 4.68 -1.75
C ASP A 42 -13.14 5.80 -2.15
N SER A 43 -12.32 5.56 -3.18
CA SER A 43 -11.39 6.54 -3.74
C SER A 43 -10.26 6.90 -2.81
N SER A 44 -9.94 6.02 -1.87
CA SER A 44 -8.79 6.21 -0.99
C SER A 44 -7.59 5.47 -1.56
N VAL A 45 -6.41 5.79 -1.03
CA VAL A 45 -5.17 5.15 -1.43
C VAL A 45 -4.44 4.64 -0.19
N TYR A 46 -3.86 3.44 -0.30
CA TYR A 46 -3.10 2.84 0.78
C TYR A 46 -1.87 2.15 0.22
N ALA A 47 -0.81 2.10 1.01
CA ALA A 47 0.44 1.46 0.60
C ALA A 47 0.87 0.46 1.66
N THR A 48 1.26 -0.73 1.21
CA THR A 48 1.65 -1.81 2.10
C THR A 48 2.86 -2.55 1.54
N GLU A 49 3.39 -3.48 2.34
CA GLU A 49 4.35 -4.44 1.79
C GLU A 49 3.68 -5.22 0.66
N PRO A 50 4.47 -5.77 -0.28
CA PRO A 50 3.88 -6.31 -1.51
C PRO A 50 3.26 -7.69 -1.35
N ASP A 51 3.71 -8.49 -0.39
CA ASP A 51 3.32 -9.89 -0.32
C ASP A 51 2.60 -10.20 0.97
N CYS A 52 1.66 -11.15 0.87
CA CYS A 52 0.94 -11.64 2.03
C CYS A 52 1.93 -12.28 3.01
N PRO A 53 1.90 -11.91 4.29
CA PRO A 53 2.85 -12.49 5.26
C PRO A 53 2.66 -13.98 5.48
N HIS A 54 1.51 -14.51 5.11
CA HIS A 54 1.23 -15.93 5.31
C HIS A 54 2.03 -16.81 4.34
N GLU A 55 1.95 -16.52 3.05
CA GLU A 55 2.61 -17.39 2.06
C GLU A 55 3.30 -16.62 0.95
N GLY A 56 3.47 -15.33 1.09
CA GLY A 56 4.19 -14.56 0.08
C GLY A 56 3.41 -14.32 -1.21
N CYS A 57 2.11 -14.53 -1.22
CA CYS A 57 1.30 -14.29 -2.39
C CYS A 57 1.21 -12.79 -2.66
N PRO A 58 1.37 -12.34 -3.92
CA PRO A 58 1.28 -10.91 -4.21
C PRO A 58 -0.10 -10.37 -3.87
N LEU A 59 -0.12 -9.37 -3.00
CA LEU A 59 -1.39 -8.80 -2.54
C LEU A 59 -2.14 -8.07 -3.63
N ILE A 60 -1.42 -7.57 -4.66
CA ILE A 60 -2.10 -6.86 -5.74
C ILE A 60 -2.99 -7.77 -6.57
N GLU A 61 -2.85 -9.09 -6.41
CA GLU A 61 -3.73 -10.04 -7.09
C GLU A 61 -4.98 -10.36 -6.28
N GLY A 62 -5.10 -9.80 -5.08
CA GLY A 62 -6.24 -10.05 -4.23
C GLY A 62 -7.42 -9.13 -4.55
N LEU A 63 -8.47 -9.29 -3.77
CA LEU A 63 -9.67 -8.47 -3.92
C LEU A 63 -9.59 -7.26 -3.01
N VAL A 64 -9.78 -6.09 -3.58
CA VAL A 64 -9.71 -4.84 -2.85
C VAL A 64 -11.11 -4.33 -2.58
N GLY A 65 -11.44 -4.15 -1.30
CA GLY A 65 -12.70 -3.56 -0.90
C GLY A 65 -12.54 -2.08 -0.57
N ALA A 66 -13.41 -1.58 0.29
CA ALA A 66 -13.36 -0.17 0.68
C ALA A 66 -12.09 0.14 1.45
N ARG A 67 -11.69 -0.76 2.35
CA ARG A 67 -10.53 -0.53 3.19
C ARG A 67 -9.83 -1.83 3.52
N LYS A 68 -10.12 -2.87 2.74
CA LYS A 68 -9.63 -4.22 3.04
C LYS A 68 -9.03 -4.83 1.80
N ILE A 69 -8.07 -5.71 2.03
CA ILE A 69 -7.50 -6.54 0.97
C ILE A 69 -7.69 -7.99 1.36
N ILE A 70 -8.15 -8.79 0.42
CA ILE A 70 -8.35 -10.22 0.64
C ILE A 70 -7.32 -10.96 -0.19
N CYS A 71 -6.40 -11.64 0.50
CA CYS A 71 -5.37 -12.42 -0.18
C CYS A 71 -6.02 -13.54 -1.00
N PRO A 72 -5.58 -13.77 -2.25
CA PRO A 72 -6.20 -14.81 -3.07
C PRO A 72 -5.95 -16.21 -2.56
N LEU A 73 -4.89 -16.43 -1.79
CA LEU A 73 -4.64 -17.72 -1.15
C LEU A 73 -5.28 -17.72 0.22
N HIS A 74 -6.17 -18.66 0.48
CA HIS A 74 -6.80 -18.86 1.79
C HIS A 74 -7.72 -17.73 2.23
N ASN A 75 -7.96 -16.73 1.38
CA ASN A 75 -8.92 -15.65 1.65
C ASN A 75 -8.65 -14.90 2.95
N LEU A 76 -7.38 -14.72 3.29
CA LEU A 76 -7.01 -13.94 4.47
C LEU A 76 -7.29 -12.47 4.24
N VAL A 77 -7.85 -11.82 5.25
CA VAL A 77 -8.30 -10.43 5.14
C VAL A 77 -7.43 -9.54 6.01
N PHE A 78 -7.03 -8.41 5.47
CA PHE A 78 -6.25 -7.40 6.20
C PHE A 78 -6.87 -6.04 6.01
N ASP A 79 -6.80 -5.21 7.06
CA ASP A 79 -7.23 -3.82 6.98
C ASP A 79 -6.11 -3.00 6.36
N LEU A 80 -6.39 -2.32 5.25
CA LEU A 80 -5.36 -1.57 4.54
C LEU A 80 -4.91 -0.32 5.29
N SER A 81 -5.77 0.22 6.16
CA SER A 81 -5.42 1.46 6.85
C SER A 81 -4.39 1.24 7.95
N ASN A 82 -4.33 0.06 8.54
CA ASN A 82 -3.39 -0.20 9.62
C ASN A 82 -2.65 -1.53 9.46
N GLY A 83 -2.99 -2.33 8.44
CA GLY A 83 -2.32 -3.59 8.19
C GLY A 83 -2.77 -4.74 9.07
N LEU A 84 -3.70 -4.52 9.98
CA LEU A 84 -4.06 -5.56 10.93
C LEU A 84 -4.87 -6.67 10.27
N PRO A 85 -4.60 -7.93 10.63
CA PRO A 85 -5.41 -9.05 10.11
C PRO A 85 -6.81 -9.00 10.70
N ILE A 86 -7.77 -9.44 9.91
CA ILE A 86 -9.16 -9.47 10.32
C ILE A 86 -9.60 -10.92 10.28
N GLY A 87 -9.86 -11.49 11.48
CA GLY A 87 -10.34 -12.85 11.57
C GLY A 87 -9.30 -13.93 11.31
N ASN A 88 -8.01 -13.57 11.45
CA ASN A 88 -6.94 -14.56 11.31
C ASN A 88 -5.76 -14.15 12.20
N ASP A 89 -4.79 -15.04 12.32
CA ASP A 89 -3.67 -14.88 13.24
C ASP A 89 -2.38 -14.45 12.57
N CYS A 90 -2.44 -13.98 11.34
CA CYS A 90 -1.23 -13.53 10.66
C CYS A 90 -0.67 -12.28 11.32
N ARG A 91 0.63 -12.03 11.14
CA ARG A 91 1.17 -10.76 11.56
C ARG A 91 0.57 -9.65 10.72
N ALA A 92 0.60 -8.43 11.25
CA ALA A 92 0.10 -7.29 10.51
C ALA A 92 0.96 -7.03 9.27
N LEU A 93 0.34 -6.52 8.22
CA LEU A 93 1.07 -6.02 7.05
C LEU A 93 1.84 -4.77 7.44
N LYS A 94 3.04 -4.61 6.90
CA LYS A 94 3.71 -3.33 6.99
C LYS A 94 2.95 -2.35 6.11
N THR A 95 2.68 -1.17 6.65
CA THR A 95 2.02 -0.12 5.90
C THR A 95 2.93 1.09 5.83
N TYR A 96 2.75 1.88 4.78
CA TYR A 96 3.57 3.07 4.56
C TYR A 96 2.67 4.28 4.49
N PRO A 97 3.10 5.43 5.05
CA PRO A 97 2.29 6.65 4.94
C PRO A 97 2.12 7.03 3.47
N VAL A 98 0.91 7.37 3.11
CA VAL A 98 0.62 7.71 1.72
C VAL A 98 -0.47 8.78 1.70
N MET A 99 -0.36 9.69 0.74
CA MET A 99 -1.37 10.71 0.54
C MET A 99 -1.37 11.15 -0.92
N LEU A 100 -2.38 11.88 -1.30
CA LEU A 100 -2.47 12.47 -2.64
C LEU A 100 -2.14 13.95 -2.54
N ASN A 101 -1.40 14.45 -3.53
CA ASN A 101 -1.16 15.88 -3.61
C ASN A 101 -2.30 16.54 -4.37
N GLU A 102 -2.17 17.85 -4.63
CA GLU A 102 -3.23 18.60 -5.29
C GLU A 102 -3.49 18.14 -6.71
N GLU A 103 -2.51 17.52 -7.32
CA GLU A 103 -2.62 17.05 -8.70
C GLU A 103 -3.12 15.62 -8.78
N GLY A 104 -3.38 15.00 -7.64
CA GLY A 104 -3.83 13.61 -7.63
C GLY A 104 -2.71 12.59 -7.72
N ASP A 105 -1.47 13.04 -7.53
CA ASP A 105 -0.34 12.12 -7.52
C ASP A 105 -0.18 11.46 -6.17
N ILE A 106 0.30 10.23 -6.19
CA ILE A 106 0.50 9.42 -4.99
C ILE A 106 1.84 9.77 -4.38
N LEU A 107 1.83 10.25 -3.14
CA LEU A 107 3.05 10.51 -2.38
C LEU A 107 3.17 9.48 -1.28
N VAL A 108 4.31 8.81 -1.22
CA VAL A 108 4.53 7.76 -0.25
C VAL A 108 5.76 8.09 0.60
N GLY A 109 5.64 7.92 1.91
CA GLY A 109 6.76 8.08 2.82
C GLY A 109 7.59 6.82 2.85
N ILE A 110 8.90 6.95 2.62
CA ILE A 110 9.75 5.79 2.44
C ILE A 110 10.77 5.59 3.54
N GLU A 111 10.63 6.29 4.65
CA GLU A 111 11.60 6.15 5.74
C GLU A 111 11.69 4.72 6.24
N GLU A 112 10.58 4.04 6.32
CA GLU A 112 10.55 2.66 6.77
C GLU A 112 11.32 1.75 5.83
N LEU A 113 11.22 1.99 4.52
CA LEU A 113 11.98 1.23 3.54
C LEU A 113 13.47 1.43 3.71
N LEU A 114 13.89 2.66 4.00
CA LEU A 114 15.30 2.96 4.17
C LEU A 114 15.88 2.30 5.41
N ARG A 115 15.07 2.11 6.44
CA ARG A 115 15.52 1.47 7.67
C ARG A 115 15.50 -0.04 7.61
N SER A 116 14.78 -0.61 6.68
CA SER A 116 14.59 -2.06 6.61
C SER A 116 15.76 -2.81 6.01
N ARG A 117 16.84 -2.13 5.74
CA ARG A 117 17.97 -2.70 5.01
C ARG A 117 18.93 -3.45 5.90
#